data_89eb071881a59cd4824c5b238a5b2fac
#
_entry.id   89eb071881a59cd4824c5b238a5b2fac
#
_cell.length_a   1.000
_cell.length_b   1.000
_cell.length_c   1.000
_cell.angle_alpha   90.00
_cell.angle_beta   90.00
_cell.angle_gamma   90.00
#
_symmetry.space_group_name_H-M   'P 1'
#
loop_
_entity.id
_entity.type
_entity.pdbx_description
1 polymer ?
#
loop_
_entity_poly.entity_id
_entity_poly.type
_entity_poly.pdbx_seq_one_letter_code
_entity_poly.pdbx_strand_id
1 'polypeptide(L)'
;LCDKAGILARGMDGLNWMQEKMMEVTNLEGKRGTLADALKGADIFVGVSAPGIVSAEMVSSMNRDAILFAMANPVPEIMPDIAKAAGARVVGTGRSDFPNQVNNVLIFPGIFKGALEGRATAITEEMKLAAAAAIAGLVDDSDLNDENILPAAFDPRVADVVSRAVKEHIQ
;
A
#
# COMPACT_ATOMS: atom_id res chain seq x y z
N LEU A 1 2.89 -8.34 -10.39
CA LEU A 1 4.00 -7.39 -10.28
C LEU A 1 4.36 -6.83 -11.64
N CYS A 2 4.67 -5.52 -11.66
CA CYS A 2 5.18 -4.82 -12.84
C CYS A 2 6.43 -4.03 -12.48
N ASP A 3 7.35 -3.90 -13.43
CA ASP A 3 8.41 -2.90 -13.40
C ASP A 3 8.56 -2.25 -14.78
N LYS A 4 9.69 -1.57 -15.05
CA LYS A 4 9.95 -0.92 -16.35
C LYS A 4 9.93 -1.87 -17.56
N ALA A 5 10.09 -3.17 -17.33
CA ALA A 5 10.01 -4.19 -18.39
C ALA A 5 8.56 -4.69 -18.63
N GLY A 6 7.59 -4.18 -17.88
CA GLY A 6 6.18 -4.60 -17.92
C GLY A 6 5.82 -5.62 -16.86
N ILE A 7 4.84 -6.49 -17.14
CA ILE A 7 4.38 -7.53 -16.24
C ILE A 7 5.49 -8.57 -16.06
N LEU A 8 5.92 -8.76 -14.80
CA LEU A 8 6.94 -9.76 -14.48
C LEU A 8 6.34 -11.17 -14.58
N ALA A 9 7.06 -12.07 -15.24
CA ALA A 9 6.65 -13.45 -15.44
C ALA A 9 7.86 -14.41 -15.34
N ARG A 10 7.61 -15.66 -15.00
CA ARG A 10 8.66 -16.69 -14.96
C ARG A 10 9.41 -16.77 -16.30
N GLY A 11 10.72 -16.96 -16.21
CA GLY A 11 11.60 -17.10 -17.37
C GLY A 11 11.87 -15.80 -18.12
N MET A 12 11.65 -14.62 -17.50
CA MET A 12 12.15 -13.36 -18.02
C MET A 12 13.63 -13.20 -17.66
N ASP A 13 14.43 -12.72 -18.61
CA ASP A 13 15.83 -12.40 -18.37
C ASP A 13 15.97 -11.14 -17.51
N GLY A 14 17.02 -11.09 -16.69
CA GLY A 14 17.40 -9.91 -15.90
C GLY A 14 16.57 -9.68 -14.64
N LEU A 15 15.78 -10.65 -14.20
CA LEU A 15 15.12 -10.59 -12.90
C LEU A 15 16.16 -10.67 -11.78
N ASN A 16 15.95 -9.88 -10.72
CA ASN A 16 16.73 -10.05 -9.49
C ASN A 16 16.14 -11.18 -8.63
N TRP A 17 16.91 -11.64 -7.64
CA TRP A 17 16.55 -12.77 -6.78
C TRP A 17 15.17 -12.65 -6.10
N MET A 18 14.76 -11.41 -5.73
CA MET A 18 13.47 -11.18 -5.11
C MET A 18 12.33 -11.24 -6.14
N GLN A 19 12.55 -10.70 -7.35
CA GLN A 19 11.59 -10.81 -8.44
C GLN A 19 11.38 -12.27 -8.83
N GLU A 20 12.46 -13.08 -8.93
CA GLU A 20 12.38 -14.52 -9.18
C GLU A 20 11.54 -15.23 -8.10
N LYS A 21 11.85 -14.96 -6.82
CA LYS A 21 11.09 -15.51 -5.68
C LYS A 21 9.61 -15.10 -5.73
N MET A 22 9.32 -13.87 -6.05
CA MET A 22 7.93 -13.39 -6.16
C MET A 22 7.17 -14.06 -7.31
N MET A 23 7.85 -14.48 -8.38
CA MET A 23 7.22 -15.23 -9.48
C MET A 23 6.80 -16.64 -9.09
N GLU A 24 7.21 -17.14 -7.94
CA GLU A 24 6.71 -18.43 -7.41
C GLU A 24 5.27 -18.33 -6.88
N VAL A 25 4.86 -17.15 -6.43
CA VAL A 25 3.58 -16.90 -5.75
C VAL A 25 2.69 -15.88 -6.45
N THR A 26 3.20 -15.17 -7.47
CA THR A 26 2.43 -14.19 -8.25
C THR A 26 2.43 -14.53 -9.72
N ASN A 27 1.45 -14.01 -10.47
CA ASN A 27 1.32 -14.19 -11.91
C ASN A 27 1.47 -15.66 -12.35
N LEU A 28 0.78 -16.57 -11.65
CA LEU A 28 0.86 -18.02 -11.91
C LEU A 28 0.37 -18.40 -13.31
N GLU A 29 -0.48 -17.55 -13.92
CA GLU A 29 -0.97 -17.70 -15.30
C GLU A 29 0.06 -17.27 -16.34
N GLY A 30 1.19 -16.69 -15.96
CA GLY A 30 2.25 -16.24 -16.87
C GLY A 30 1.83 -15.08 -17.78
N LYS A 31 0.92 -14.22 -17.36
CA LYS A 31 0.51 -13.01 -18.10
C LYS A 31 1.72 -12.16 -18.44
N ARG A 32 1.74 -11.60 -19.65
CA ARG A 32 2.76 -10.68 -20.14
C ARG A 32 2.10 -9.44 -20.69
N GLY A 33 2.84 -8.33 -20.75
CA GLY A 33 2.33 -7.06 -21.27
C GLY A 33 2.86 -5.87 -20.48
N THR A 34 2.23 -4.75 -20.68
CA THR A 34 2.55 -3.46 -20.06
C THR A 34 1.83 -3.30 -18.71
N LEU A 35 2.09 -2.18 -18.03
CA LEU A 35 1.32 -1.77 -16.85
C LEU A 35 -0.18 -1.60 -17.19
N ALA A 36 -0.51 -1.07 -18.36
CA ALA A 36 -1.90 -0.92 -18.82
C ALA A 36 -2.60 -2.28 -18.94
N ASP A 37 -1.89 -3.29 -19.45
CA ASP A 37 -2.44 -4.66 -19.54
C ASP A 37 -2.64 -5.28 -18.16
N ALA A 38 -1.77 -4.98 -17.20
CA ALA A 38 -1.88 -5.44 -15.83
C ALA A 38 -3.08 -4.81 -15.09
N LEU A 39 -3.35 -3.54 -15.34
CA LEU A 39 -4.43 -2.80 -14.67
C LEU A 39 -5.81 -3.15 -15.22
N LYS A 40 -5.90 -3.65 -16.45
CA LYS A 40 -7.17 -4.03 -17.06
C LYS A 40 -7.88 -5.11 -16.24
N GLY A 41 -9.03 -4.76 -15.65
CA GLY A 41 -9.81 -5.65 -14.80
C GLY A 41 -9.18 -5.93 -13.42
N ALA A 42 -8.20 -5.12 -12.99
CA ALA A 42 -7.65 -5.21 -11.63
C ALA A 42 -8.58 -4.49 -10.63
N ASP A 43 -8.63 -5.01 -9.41
CA ASP A 43 -9.41 -4.41 -8.31
C ASP A 43 -8.58 -3.40 -7.52
N ILE A 44 -7.28 -3.65 -7.38
CA ILE A 44 -6.38 -2.85 -6.54
C ILE A 44 -5.10 -2.54 -7.31
N PHE A 45 -4.66 -1.28 -7.24
CA PHE A 45 -3.33 -0.83 -7.65
C PHE A 45 -2.52 -0.40 -6.44
N VAL A 46 -1.30 -0.90 -6.33
CA VAL A 46 -0.31 -0.45 -5.33
C VAL A 46 0.94 0.00 -6.07
N GLY A 47 1.17 1.31 -6.10
CA GLY A 47 2.30 1.96 -6.76
C GLY A 47 3.37 2.37 -5.77
N VAL A 48 4.62 1.94 -6.02
CA VAL A 48 5.85 2.35 -5.30
C VAL A 48 6.95 2.63 -6.33
N SER A 49 6.64 3.38 -7.38
CA SER A 49 7.46 3.44 -8.58
C SER A 49 7.81 4.88 -8.99
N ALA A 50 7.23 5.39 -10.06
CA ALA A 50 7.61 6.67 -10.64
C ALA A 50 6.40 7.58 -10.86
N PRO A 51 6.60 8.91 -10.81
CA PRO A 51 5.52 9.87 -11.01
C PRO A 51 4.81 9.71 -12.36
N GLY A 52 3.48 9.81 -12.34
CA GLY A 52 2.68 9.99 -13.56
C GLY A 52 2.65 8.80 -14.52
N ILE A 53 3.02 7.60 -14.09
CA ILE A 53 3.04 6.40 -14.96
C ILE A 53 1.67 5.76 -15.15
N VAL A 54 0.67 6.14 -14.35
CA VAL A 54 -0.70 5.66 -14.45
C VAL A 54 -1.57 6.74 -15.07
N SER A 55 -2.26 6.42 -16.17
CA SER A 55 -3.17 7.35 -16.85
C SER A 55 -4.62 7.15 -16.38
N ALA A 56 -5.49 8.13 -16.68
CA ALA A 56 -6.92 8.05 -16.41
C ALA A 56 -7.56 6.85 -17.15
N GLU A 57 -7.13 6.57 -18.39
CA GLU A 57 -7.60 5.43 -19.17
C GLU A 57 -7.24 4.09 -18.52
N MET A 58 -6.04 3.99 -17.94
CA MET A 58 -5.63 2.80 -17.18
C MET A 58 -6.56 2.58 -15.99
N VAL A 59 -6.86 3.63 -15.22
CA VAL A 59 -7.79 3.54 -14.08
C VAL A 59 -9.19 3.17 -14.56
N SER A 60 -9.69 3.78 -15.61
CA SER A 60 -11.02 3.47 -16.18
C SER A 60 -11.12 2.02 -16.69
N SER A 61 -10.00 1.36 -16.99
CA SER A 61 -9.96 -0.04 -17.41
C SER A 61 -9.96 -1.04 -16.26
N MET A 62 -9.78 -0.57 -15.02
CA MET A 62 -9.86 -1.40 -13.81
C MET A 62 -11.32 -1.84 -13.54
N ASN A 63 -11.49 -2.74 -12.60
CA ASN A 63 -12.82 -3.13 -12.15
C ASN A 63 -13.53 -1.95 -11.45
N ARG A 64 -14.85 -2.06 -11.37
CA ARG A 64 -15.68 -1.11 -10.63
C ARG A 64 -15.22 -1.05 -9.16
N ASP A 65 -15.30 0.13 -8.58
CA ASP A 65 -14.93 0.40 -7.19
C ASP A 65 -13.43 0.14 -6.89
N ALA A 66 -12.56 0.34 -7.86
CA ALA A 66 -11.13 0.11 -7.73
C ALA A 66 -10.49 0.93 -6.60
N ILE A 67 -9.48 0.34 -5.94
CA ILE A 67 -8.69 0.95 -4.87
C ILE A 67 -7.30 1.23 -5.39
N LEU A 68 -6.82 2.46 -5.24
CA LEU A 68 -5.49 2.88 -5.68
C LEU A 68 -4.65 3.41 -4.52
N PHE A 69 -3.47 2.83 -4.31
CA PHE A 69 -2.42 3.37 -3.46
C PHE A 69 -1.25 3.83 -4.33
N ALA A 70 -1.25 5.12 -4.66
CA ALA A 70 -0.22 5.75 -5.50
C ALA A 70 0.80 6.45 -4.59
N MET A 71 1.88 5.73 -4.23
CA MET A 71 2.78 6.10 -3.14
C MET A 71 4.13 6.68 -3.61
N ALA A 72 4.34 6.89 -4.91
CA ALA A 72 5.53 7.61 -5.39
C ALA A 72 5.57 9.03 -4.81
N ASN A 73 6.77 9.49 -4.44
CA ASN A 73 6.98 10.75 -3.73
C ASN A 73 8.08 11.58 -4.42
N PRO A 74 7.93 12.91 -4.60
CA PRO A 74 6.84 13.78 -4.11
C PRO A 74 5.58 13.79 -4.98
N VAL A 75 5.62 13.27 -6.20
CA VAL A 75 4.49 13.21 -7.12
C VAL A 75 4.07 11.74 -7.28
N PRO A 76 2.79 11.41 -7.04
CA PRO A 76 2.31 10.04 -7.14
C PRO A 76 2.26 9.52 -8.59
N GLU A 77 2.06 8.23 -8.75
CA GLU A 77 1.88 7.57 -10.05
C GLU A 77 0.70 8.13 -10.84
N ILE A 78 -0.34 8.58 -10.13
CA ILE A 78 -1.48 9.35 -10.64
C ILE A 78 -1.97 10.28 -9.55
N MET A 79 -2.39 11.48 -9.91
CA MET A 79 -2.97 12.43 -8.96
C MET A 79 -4.35 11.94 -8.50
N PRO A 80 -4.70 12.09 -7.19
CA PRO A 80 -5.95 11.56 -6.64
C PRO A 80 -7.22 12.09 -7.31
N ASP A 81 -7.27 13.35 -7.67
CA ASP A 81 -8.38 13.98 -8.40
C ASP A 81 -8.59 13.34 -9.77
N ILE A 82 -7.50 13.07 -10.49
CA ILE A 82 -7.53 12.39 -11.80
C ILE A 82 -8.00 10.95 -11.63
N ALA A 83 -7.48 10.23 -10.64
CA ALA A 83 -7.87 8.84 -10.38
C ALA A 83 -9.35 8.73 -9.99
N LYS A 84 -9.85 9.62 -9.13
CA LYS A 84 -11.27 9.69 -8.75
C LYS A 84 -12.16 10.00 -9.97
N ALA A 85 -11.79 10.98 -10.78
CA ALA A 85 -12.52 11.33 -12.02
C ALA A 85 -12.55 10.17 -13.02
N ALA A 86 -11.53 9.30 -13.02
CA ALA A 86 -11.45 8.09 -13.85
C ALA A 86 -12.22 6.89 -13.29
N GLY A 87 -12.84 7.00 -12.12
CA GLY A 87 -13.72 5.96 -11.54
C GLY A 87 -13.13 5.17 -10.38
N ALA A 88 -11.95 5.55 -9.86
CA ALA A 88 -11.44 4.94 -8.63
C ALA A 88 -12.34 5.29 -7.44
N ARG A 89 -12.65 4.30 -6.61
CA ARG A 89 -13.46 4.49 -5.40
C ARG A 89 -12.62 5.00 -4.24
N VAL A 90 -11.52 4.34 -3.95
CA VAL A 90 -10.60 4.72 -2.87
C VAL A 90 -9.26 5.09 -3.48
N VAL A 91 -8.72 6.25 -3.10
CA VAL A 91 -7.38 6.67 -3.49
C VAL A 91 -6.60 7.09 -2.26
N GLY A 92 -5.45 6.44 -2.03
CA GLY A 92 -4.48 6.81 -1.00
C GLY A 92 -3.15 7.21 -1.64
N THR A 93 -2.48 8.20 -1.04
CA THR A 93 -1.19 8.72 -1.51
C THR A 93 -0.34 9.20 -0.34
N GLY A 94 0.96 9.37 -0.54
CA GLY A 94 1.85 9.96 0.46
C GLY A 94 1.64 11.45 0.74
N ARG A 95 0.82 12.13 -0.04
CA ARG A 95 0.57 13.57 0.08
C ARG A 95 -0.38 13.89 1.21
N SER A 96 -0.06 14.95 1.97
CA SER A 96 -0.87 15.42 3.10
C SER A 96 -2.03 16.35 2.72
N ASP A 97 -2.07 16.79 1.46
CA ASP A 97 -3.11 17.67 0.92
C ASP A 97 -4.30 16.91 0.28
N PHE A 98 -4.29 15.58 0.38
CA PHE A 98 -5.37 14.69 -0.06
C PHE A 98 -5.83 13.76 1.06
N PRO A 99 -7.08 13.25 1.02
CA PRO A 99 -7.56 12.21 1.91
C PRO A 99 -6.71 10.93 1.84
N ASN A 100 -6.83 10.08 2.86
CA ASN A 100 -6.15 8.78 2.93
C ASN A 100 -4.63 8.89 2.80
N GLN A 101 -4.02 9.82 3.55
CA GLN A 101 -2.56 9.95 3.54
C GLN A 101 -1.89 8.68 4.06
N VAL A 102 -1.18 7.99 3.18
CA VAL A 102 -0.33 6.83 3.52
C VAL A 102 1.04 7.34 3.92
N ASN A 103 1.32 7.37 5.22
CA ASN A 103 2.54 7.95 5.75
C ASN A 103 3.17 7.05 6.82
N ASN A 104 4.49 6.87 6.75
CA ASN A 104 5.27 6.11 7.71
C ASN A 104 5.15 6.65 9.15
N VAL A 105 4.75 7.90 9.34
CA VAL A 105 4.51 8.48 10.68
C VAL A 105 3.47 7.70 11.48
N LEU A 106 2.57 6.99 10.82
CA LEU A 106 1.56 6.15 11.49
C LEU A 106 2.19 4.93 12.17
N ILE A 107 3.33 4.45 11.72
CA ILE A 107 3.90 3.21 12.25
C ILE A 107 5.16 3.44 13.09
N PHE A 108 6.08 4.30 12.67
CA PHE A 108 7.41 4.36 13.26
C PHE A 108 7.46 4.71 14.75
N PRO A 109 6.76 5.70 15.28
CA PRO A 109 6.85 5.95 16.72
C PRO A 109 6.37 4.75 17.54
N GLY A 110 5.26 4.15 17.16
CA GLY A 110 4.63 3.06 17.89
C GLY A 110 5.42 1.76 17.82
N ILE A 111 5.90 1.36 16.62
CA ILE A 111 6.61 0.09 16.45
C ILE A 111 7.93 0.08 17.21
N PHE A 112 8.70 1.18 17.19
CA PHE A 112 9.95 1.27 17.96
C PHE A 112 9.69 1.36 19.46
N LYS A 113 8.68 2.14 19.89
CA LYS A 113 8.26 2.19 21.28
C LYS A 113 7.91 0.80 21.81
N GLY A 114 7.07 0.05 21.09
CA GLY A 114 6.69 -1.31 21.45
C GLY A 114 7.86 -2.27 21.53
N ALA A 115 8.73 -2.27 20.51
CA ALA A 115 9.91 -3.12 20.46
C ALA A 115 10.90 -2.83 21.61
N LEU A 116 11.18 -1.56 21.89
CA LEU A 116 12.12 -1.17 22.95
C LEU A 116 11.56 -1.45 24.36
N GLU A 117 10.31 -1.07 24.63
CA GLU A 117 9.67 -1.33 25.92
C GLU A 117 9.52 -2.83 26.21
N GLY A 118 9.26 -3.62 25.18
CA GLY A 118 9.14 -5.06 25.27
C GLY A 118 10.49 -5.79 25.18
N ARG A 119 11.62 -5.08 24.99
CA ARG A 119 12.96 -5.65 24.84
C ARG A 119 13.08 -6.67 23.70
N ALA A 120 12.37 -6.43 22.61
CA ALA A 120 12.44 -7.28 21.43
C ALA A 120 13.86 -7.27 20.84
N THR A 121 14.33 -8.44 20.40
CA THR A 121 15.63 -8.60 19.74
C THR A 121 15.57 -8.32 18.23
N ALA A 122 14.35 -8.36 17.66
CA ALA A 122 14.08 -8.08 16.26
C ALA A 122 12.64 -7.58 16.11
N ILE A 123 12.35 -6.88 15.01
CA ILE A 123 10.99 -6.55 14.58
C ILE A 123 10.56 -7.61 13.58
N THR A 124 9.66 -8.50 13.99
CA THR A 124 9.19 -9.65 13.20
C THR A 124 8.08 -9.26 12.22
N GLU A 125 7.76 -10.17 11.29
CA GLU A 125 6.63 -9.97 10.37
C GLU A 125 5.29 -9.92 11.13
N GLU A 126 5.13 -10.76 12.17
CA GLU A 126 3.94 -10.76 13.01
C GLU A 126 3.73 -9.41 13.71
N MET A 127 4.80 -8.81 14.23
CA MET A 127 4.74 -7.46 14.83
C MET A 127 4.29 -6.41 13.80
N LYS A 128 4.78 -6.48 12.56
CA LYS A 128 4.41 -5.54 11.49
C LYS A 128 2.95 -5.70 11.09
N LEU A 129 2.48 -6.94 10.96
CA LEU A 129 1.08 -7.23 10.65
C LEU A 129 0.14 -6.78 11.79
N ALA A 130 0.51 -7.05 13.04
CA ALA A 130 -0.25 -6.61 14.21
C ALA A 130 -0.34 -5.08 14.29
N ALA A 131 0.77 -4.39 14.02
CA ALA A 131 0.81 -2.93 13.96
C ALA A 131 -0.11 -2.37 12.85
N ALA A 132 -0.09 -2.99 11.67
CA ALA A 132 -0.97 -2.58 10.57
C ALA A 132 -2.46 -2.79 10.91
N ALA A 133 -2.80 -3.92 11.52
CA ALA A 133 -4.17 -4.20 11.99
C ALA A 133 -4.62 -3.21 13.08
N ALA A 134 -3.71 -2.86 14.01
CA ALA A 134 -4.00 -1.90 15.07
C ALA A 134 -4.26 -0.48 14.51
N ILE A 135 -3.53 -0.07 13.47
CA ILE A 135 -3.77 1.21 12.79
C ILE A 135 -5.13 1.18 12.06
N ALA A 136 -5.40 0.11 11.32
CA ALA A 136 -6.67 -0.02 10.60
C ALA A 136 -7.89 0.01 11.56
N GLY A 137 -7.76 -0.64 12.72
CA GLY A 137 -8.81 -0.69 13.75
C GLY A 137 -9.06 0.63 14.49
N LEU A 138 -8.32 1.71 14.21
CA LEU A 138 -8.58 3.04 14.76
C LEU A 138 -9.66 3.82 14.02
N VAL A 139 -10.00 3.40 12.81
CA VAL A 139 -11.13 3.96 12.07
C VAL A 139 -12.35 3.11 12.38
N ASP A 140 -13.30 3.68 13.11
CA ASP A 140 -14.54 3.00 13.46
C ASP A 140 -15.39 2.73 12.20
N ASP A 141 -16.14 1.63 12.19
CA ASP A 141 -16.99 1.24 11.05
C ASP A 141 -18.00 2.36 10.66
N SER A 142 -18.46 3.16 11.62
CA SER A 142 -19.34 4.30 11.39
C SER A 142 -18.68 5.44 10.62
N ASP A 143 -17.35 5.58 10.72
CA ASP A 143 -16.57 6.64 10.13
C ASP A 143 -15.84 6.18 8.84
N LEU A 144 -15.80 4.86 8.62
CA LEU A 144 -15.15 4.26 7.46
C LEU A 144 -15.89 4.64 6.18
N ASN A 145 -15.17 5.31 5.27
CA ASN A 145 -15.70 5.69 3.95
C ASN A 145 -14.55 5.86 2.96
N ASP A 146 -14.87 6.17 1.70
CA ASP A 146 -13.92 6.23 0.59
C ASP A 146 -12.79 7.26 0.79
N GLU A 147 -12.95 8.21 1.69
CA GLU A 147 -11.99 9.26 2.01
C GLU A 147 -11.44 9.19 3.44
N ASN A 148 -11.84 8.17 4.20
CA ASN A 148 -11.41 7.97 5.58
C ASN A 148 -11.17 6.49 5.88
N ILE A 149 -10.08 5.94 5.33
CA ILE A 149 -9.66 4.54 5.52
C ILE A 149 -8.49 4.40 6.50
N LEU A 150 -7.86 5.51 6.88
CA LEU A 150 -6.71 5.56 7.79
C LEU A 150 -6.92 6.68 8.82
N PRO A 151 -6.39 6.52 10.04
CA PRO A 151 -6.37 7.62 11.02
C PRO A 151 -5.53 8.79 10.51
N ALA A 152 -5.79 9.99 11.01
CA ALA A 152 -4.98 11.16 10.70
C ALA A 152 -3.50 10.93 11.08
N ALA A 153 -2.57 11.49 10.31
CA ALA A 153 -1.12 11.29 10.49
C ALA A 153 -0.61 11.60 11.91
N PHE A 154 -1.27 12.52 12.62
CA PHE A 154 -0.91 12.90 13.99
C PHE A 154 -2.01 12.55 15.01
N ASP A 155 -2.80 11.52 14.76
CA ASP A 155 -3.75 11.00 15.74
C ASP A 155 -2.99 10.49 16.97
N PRO A 156 -3.24 11.06 18.17
CA PRO A 156 -2.47 10.73 19.37
C PRO A 156 -2.64 9.27 19.81
N ARG A 157 -3.68 8.58 19.37
CA ARG A 157 -3.95 7.19 19.72
C ARG A 157 -3.01 6.20 19.01
N VAL A 158 -2.51 6.58 17.83
CA VAL A 158 -1.76 5.67 16.91
C VAL A 158 -0.55 5.06 17.59
N ALA A 159 0.33 5.88 18.18
CA ALA A 159 1.57 5.40 18.78
C ALA A 159 1.33 4.39 19.92
N ASP A 160 0.30 4.58 20.71
CA ASP A 160 -0.01 3.70 21.85
C ASP A 160 -0.64 2.37 21.41
N VAL A 161 -1.56 2.39 20.45
CA VAL A 161 -2.18 1.14 19.96
C VAL A 161 -1.17 0.29 19.20
N VAL A 162 -0.33 0.92 18.37
CA VAL A 162 0.77 0.22 17.65
C VAL A 162 1.77 -0.37 18.65
N SER A 163 2.22 0.42 19.65
CA SER A 163 3.15 -0.06 20.68
C SER A 163 2.60 -1.27 21.45
N ARG A 164 1.33 -1.25 21.79
CA ARG A 164 0.66 -2.38 22.47
C ARG A 164 0.61 -3.61 21.58
N ALA A 165 0.14 -3.47 20.35
CA ALA A 165 0.06 -4.56 19.39
C ALA A 165 1.42 -5.22 19.12
N VAL A 166 2.47 -4.41 19.00
CA VAL A 166 3.84 -4.93 18.86
C VAL A 166 4.28 -5.72 20.07
N LYS A 167 4.04 -5.20 21.31
CA LYS A 167 4.44 -5.91 22.54
C LYS A 167 3.74 -7.26 22.73
N GLU A 168 2.49 -7.38 22.34
CA GLU A 168 1.72 -8.61 22.40
C GLU A 168 2.26 -9.72 21.45
N HIS A 169 3.09 -9.36 20.49
CA HIS A 169 3.68 -10.26 19.48
C HIS A 169 5.20 -10.42 19.64
N ILE A 170 5.76 -10.06 20.78
CA ILE A 170 7.16 -10.35 21.12
C ILE A 170 7.27 -11.83 21.53
N GLN A 171 8.21 -12.51 20.91
CA GLN A 171 8.57 -13.91 21.21
C GLN A 171 9.80 -13.95 22.11
#